data_8c1e5b7664d067f192d60f946c375c11
#
_entry.id   8c1e5b7664d067f192d60f946c375c11
#
_cell.length_a   1.000
_cell.length_b   1.000
_cell.length_c   1.000
_cell.angle_alpha   90.00
_cell.angle_beta   90.00
_cell.angle_gamma   90.00
#
_symmetry.space_group_name_H-M   'P 1'
#
loop_
_entity.id
_entity.type
_entity.pdbx_description
1 polymer ?
#
loop_
_entity_poly.entity_id
_entity_poly.type
_entity_poly.pdbx_seq_one_letter_code
_entity_poly.pdbx_strand_id
1 'polypeptide(L)'
;PDMDMVEEYVNNDDSVKGIWCVPQYSNPSGFTYSSETVYRFAHLKPAAKDFRIFWDNAYLIHHLYDNHQEHVDNILKACQEANNEDIIFEFCSTSKVTFPGSGVAALATSINNKKDILKHMTVQTIGHDKINQLRHVEYFKNLDGLKKHMTKHANILRPKFEAVLEILENELGGLEIGTWTKPLGGYFISFESLDGCAKEIVAACKEAGAILTDAGA
;
A
#
# COMPACT_ATOMS: atom_id res chain seq x y z
N PRO A 1 -9.91 5.83 -0.85
CA PRO A 1 -10.87 6.00 0.25
C PRO A 1 -11.96 7.02 -0.11
N ASP A 2 -13.11 6.90 0.55
CA ASP A 2 -14.13 7.94 0.57
C ASP A 2 -13.66 9.05 1.51
N MET A 3 -13.16 10.14 0.94
CA MET A 3 -12.56 11.21 1.73
C MET A 3 -13.61 12.04 2.48
N ASP A 4 -14.86 12.09 2.01
CA ASP A 4 -15.93 12.80 2.73
C ASP A 4 -16.23 12.10 4.06
N MET A 5 -16.32 10.77 4.04
CA MET A 5 -16.45 9.97 5.27
C MET A 5 -15.22 10.08 6.17
N VAL A 6 -14.01 10.03 5.60
CA VAL A 6 -12.76 10.16 6.39
C VAL A 6 -12.73 11.51 7.10
N GLU A 7 -13.02 12.60 6.41
CA GLU A 7 -13.05 13.94 6.99
C GLU A 7 -14.15 14.08 8.04
N GLU A 8 -15.34 13.52 7.79
CA GLU A 8 -16.45 13.54 8.74
C GLU A 8 -16.05 12.89 10.07
N TYR A 9 -15.53 11.66 10.03
CA TYR A 9 -15.15 10.94 11.26
C TYR A 9 -13.92 11.55 11.93
N VAL A 10 -12.87 11.83 11.18
CA VAL A 10 -11.60 12.30 11.74
C VAL A 10 -11.72 13.68 12.35
N ASN A 11 -12.47 14.59 11.71
CA ASN A 11 -12.56 15.97 12.17
C ASN A 11 -13.59 16.17 13.30
N ASN A 12 -14.51 15.22 13.53
CA ASN A 12 -15.60 15.39 14.50
C ASN A 12 -15.60 14.38 15.66
N ASP A 13 -14.84 13.27 15.56
CA ASP A 13 -14.79 12.23 16.58
C ASP A 13 -13.38 12.12 17.17
N ASP A 14 -13.20 12.50 18.42
CA ASP A 14 -11.93 12.44 19.12
C ASP A 14 -11.53 11.03 19.58
N SER A 15 -12.41 10.05 19.42
CA SER A 15 -12.10 8.63 19.60
C SER A 15 -11.35 8.02 18.41
N VAL A 16 -11.43 8.63 17.23
CA VAL A 16 -10.71 8.23 16.03
C VAL A 16 -9.23 8.64 16.15
N LYS A 17 -8.35 7.67 16.41
CA LYS A 17 -6.93 7.91 16.71
C LYS A 17 -6.00 7.73 15.52
N GLY A 18 -6.48 7.18 14.42
CA GLY A 18 -5.64 7.02 13.24
C GLY A 18 -6.35 6.35 12.09
N ILE A 19 -5.66 6.36 10.96
CA ILE A 19 -6.05 5.65 9.75
C ILE A 19 -4.82 4.97 9.13
N TRP A 20 -5.00 3.74 8.68
CA TRP A 20 -3.96 3.01 7.92
C TRP A 20 -4.25 3.11 6.43
N CYS A 21 -3.27 3.58 5.67
CA CYS A 21 -3.37 3.78 4.23
C CYS A 21 -2.30 2.98 3.50
N VAL A 22 -2.69 2.29 2.43
CA VAL A 22 -1.77 1.71 1.44
C VAL A 22 -1.99 2.47 0.13
N PRO A 23 -1.24 3.56 -0.12
CA PRO A 23 -1.64 4.59 -1.07
C PRO A 23 -1.39 4.27 -2.53
N GLN A 24 -0.53 3.29 -2.82
CA GLN A 24 -0.19 2.90 -4.19
C GLN A 24 -0.34 1.40 -4.37
N TYR A 25 -1.05 0.99 -5.42
CA TYR A 25 -1.37 -0.42 -5.70
C TYR A 25 -1.93 -1.14 -4.47
N SER A 26 -2.90 -0.51 -3.82
CA SER A 26 -3.37 -0.87 -2.49
C SER A 26 -3.83 -2.33 -2.38
N ASN A 27 -3.68 -2.89 -1.21
CA ASN A 27 -4.24 -4.18 -0.84
C ASN A 27 -5.63 -3.95 -0.20
N PRO A 28 -6.73 -4.52 -0.70
CA PRO A 28 -6.82 -5.49 -1.82
C PRO A 28 -7.14 -4.86 -3.18
N SER A 29 -7.49 -3.58 -3.25
CA SER A 29 -8.14 -2.98 -4.43
C SER A 29 -7.22 -2.74 -5.64
N GLY A 30 -5.90 -2.66 -5.43
CA GLY A 30 -4.94 -2.33 -6.50
C GLY A 30 -4.94 -0.87 -6.93
N PHE A 31 -5.72 0.02 -6.30
CA PHE A 31 -5.79 1.44 -6.64
C PHE A 31 -4.60 2.24 -6.12
N THR A 32 -4.31 3.34 -6.82
CA THR A 32 -3.37 4.38 -6.39
C THR A 32 -4.16 5.65 -6.05
N TYR A 33 -3.81 6.30 -4.94
CA TYR A 33 -4.45 7.53 -4.50
C TYR A 33 -4.13 8.67 -5.45
N SER A 34 -5.15 9.49 -5.75
CA SER A 34 -4.99 10.70 -6.55
C SER A 34 -4.29 11.82 -5.77
N SER A 35 -3.77 12.81 -6.48
CA SER A 35 -3.21 14.03 -5.88
C SER A 35 -4.23 14.75 -4.99
N GLU A 36 -5.51 14.74 -5.37
CA GLU A 36 -6.59 15.31 -4.56
C GLU A 36 -6.75 14.55 -3.24
N THR A 37 -6.73 13.21 -3.28
CA THR A 37 -6.79 12.38 -2.08
C THR A 37 -5.63 12.70 -1.13
N VAL A 38 -4.40 12.79 -1.65
CA VAL A 38 -3.21 13.16 -0.86
C VAL A 38 -3.35 14.56 -0.27
N TYR A 39 -3.82 15.52 -1.06
CA TYR A 39 -4.08 16.88 -0.61
C TYR A 39 -5.10 16.91 0.55
N ARG A 40 -6.22 16.20 0.43
CA ARG A 40 -7.26 16.12 1.47
C ARG A 40 -6.72 15.49 2.75
N PHE A 41 -5.94 14.40 2.67
CA PHE A 41 -5.26 13.83 3.83
C PHE A 41 -4.32 14.82 4.53
N ALA A 42 -3.55 15.58 3.77
CA ALA A 42 -2.63 16.57 4.33
C ALA A 42 -3.35 17.72 5.05
N HIS A 43 -4.61 18.01 4.68
CA HIS A 43 -5.41 19.10 5.25
C HIS A 43 -6.44 18.65 6.29
N LEU A 44 -6.41 17.38 6.74
CA LEU A 44 -7.25 16.90 7.83
C LEU A 44 -7.06 17.77 9.08
N LYS A 45 -8.15 17.97 9.83
CA LYS A 45 -8.18 18.70 11.10
C LYS A 45 -8.67 17.78 12.22
N PRO A 46 -7.85 16.80 12.64
CA PRO A 46 -8.31 15.76 13.54
C PRO A 46 -8.82 16.35 14.87
N ALA A 47 -9.99 15.88 15.32
CA ALA A 47 -10.52 16.17 16.65
C ALA A 47 -9.60 15.59 17.74
N ALA A 48 -9.01 14.41 17.48
CA ALA A 48 -8.04 13.80 18.38
C ALA A 48 -6.65 14.39 18.22
N LYS A 49 -6.07 14.94 19.27
CA LYS A 49 -4.71 15.52 19.28
C LYS A 49 -3.60 14.49 18.99
N ASP A 50 -3.86 13.24 19.26
CA ASP A 50 -2.96 12.11 19.08
C ASP A 50 -3.26 11.31 17.80
N PHE A 51 -4.10 11.81 16.90
CA PHE A 51 -4.40 11.19 15.61
C PHE A 51 -3.15 11.05 14.75
N ARG A 52 -3.02 9.90 14.07
CA ARG A 52 -1.92 9.64 13.14
C ARG A 52 -2.41 8.93 11.88
N ILE A 53 -1.81 9.30 10.76
CA ILE A 53 -1.93 8.58 9.48
C ILE A 53 -0.73 7.63 9.38
N PHE A 54 -1.01 6.33 9.19
CA PHE A 54 -0.01 5.31 8.90
C PHE A 54 0.01 5.08 7.39
N TRP A 55 0.99 5.70 6.72
CA TRP A 55 1.11 5.69 5.27
C TRP A 55 2.09 4.61 4.83
N ASP A 56 1.56 3.45 4.48
CA ASP A 56 2.34 2.25 4.17
C ASP A 56 2.64 2.13 2.68
N ASN A 57 3.84 2.53 2.29
CA ASN A 57 4.35 2.41 0.93
C ASN A 57 4.83 0.99 0.60
N ALA A 58 4.01 -0.02 0.91
CA ALA A 58 4.35 -1.43 0.70
C ALA A 58 4.62 -1.78 -0.77
N TYR A 59 4.01 -1.06 -1.72
CA TYR A 59 4.03 -1.38 -3.15
C TYR A 59 4.56 -0.25 -4.04
N LEU A 60 5.21 0.76 -3.50
CA LEU A 60 5.65 1.99 -4.20
C LEU A 60 6.42 1.74 -5.50
N ILE A 61 7.16 0.64 -5.60
CA ILE A 61 8.02 0.29 -6.75
C ILE A 61 7.59 -1.01 -7.44
N HIS A 62 6.36 -1.47 -7.20
CA HIS A 62 5.84 -2.73 -7.74
C HIS A 62 5.05 -2.50 -9.04
N HIS A 63 5.61 -1.72 -9.97
CA HIS A 63 5.01 -1.51 -11.28
C HIS A 63 5.06 -2.79 -12.12
N LEU A 64 3.97 -3.11 -12.84
CA LEU A 64 3.93 -4.22 -13.77
C LEU A 64 4.43 -3.82 -15.17
N TYR A 65 4.32 -2.54 -15.54
CA TYR A 65 4.63 -2.01 -16.87
C TYR A 65 5.61 -0.85 -16.76
N ASP A 66 6.65 -0.87 -17.61
CA ASP A 66 7.67 0.20 -17.59
C ASP A 66 7.16 1.54 -18.13
N ASN A 67 6.19 1.51 -19.04
CA ASN A 67 5.62 2.67 -19.71
C ASN A 67 4.28 3.16 -19.13
N HIS A 68 3.74 2.46 -18.15
CA HIS A 68 2.49 2.82 -17.45
C HIS A 68 2.69 2.64 -15.94
N GLN A 69 3.36 3.60 -15.33
CA GLN A 69 3.62 3.61 -13.91
C GLN A 69 2.73 4.65 -13.23
N GLU A 70 2.04 4.22 -12.19
CA GLU A 70 1.33 5.13 -11.30
C GLU A 70 2.28 5.61 -10.21
N HIS A 71 2.06 6.83 -9.75
CA HIS A 71 2.83 7.43 -8.66
C HIS A 71 1.87 8.17 -7.74
N VAL A 72 2.06 7.98 -6.45
CA VAL A 72 1.38 8.75 -5.42
C VAL A 72 2.23 9.94 -5.03
N ASP A 73 1.61 11.08 -4.76
CA ASP A 73 2.31 12.27 -4.29
C ASP A 73 2.94 12.06 -2.92
N ASN A 74 4.01 12.81 -2.64
CA ASN A 74 4.69 12.73 -1.35
C ASN A 74 3.83 13.36 -0.24
N ILE A 75 3.22 12.50 0.58
CA ILE A 75 2.32 12.91 1.67
C ILE A 75 3.04 13.75 2.73
N LEU A 76 4.28 13.40 3.09
CA LEU A 76 5.03 14.16 4.10
C LEU A 76 5.28 15.60 3.62
N LYS A 77 5.62 15.77 2.34
CA LYS A 77 5.78 17.10 1.74
C LYS A 77 4.45 17.86 1.73
N ALA A 78 3.36 17.22 1.33
CA ALA A 78 2.03 17.84 1.34
C ALA A 78 1.60 18.27 2.75
N CYS A 79 1.86 17.41 3.76
CA CYS A 79 1.61 17.75 5.16
C CYS A 79 2.48 18.93 5.65
N GLN A 80 3.75 19.03 5.22
CA GLN A 80 4.62 20.16 5.53
C GLN A 80 4.09 21.47 4.93
N GLU A 81 3.65 21.43 3.67
CA GLU A 81 3.05 22.59 3.00
C GLU A 81 1.73 23.03 3.67
N ALA A 82 1.00 22.09 4.26
CA ALA A 82 -0.22 22.34 5.06
C ALA A 82 0.07 22.70 6.53
N ASN A 83 1.32 22.75 6.99
CA ASN A 83 1.72 22.87 8.40
C ASN A 83 1.08 21.83 9.32
N ASN A 84 1.02 20.59 8.87
CA ASN A 84 0.32 19.47 9.50
C ASN A 84 1.18 18.19 9.55
N GLU A 85 2.52 18.30 9.47
CA GLU A 85 3.43 17.17 9.35
C GLU A 85 3.48 16.24 10.57
N ASP A 86 2.94 16.67 11.71
CA ASP A 86 2.91 15.86 12.93
C ASP A 86 1.86 14.75 12.88
N ILE A 87 0.93 14.77 11.91
CA ILE A 87 -0.08 13.71 11.80
C ILE A 87 0.40 12.48 11.02
N ILE A 88 1.58 12.52 10.35
CA ILE A 88 1.99 11.49 9.40
C ILE A 88 3.15 10.62 9.89
N PHE A 89 2.98 9.31 9.74
CA PHE A 89 4.02 8.28 9.75
C PHE A 89 4.06 7.60 8.39
N GLU A 90 5.12 7.78 7.63
CA GLU A 90 5.31 7.20 6.31
C GLU A 90 6.30 6.05 6.39
N PHE A 91 5.88 4.86 5.96
CA PHE A 91 6.66 3.63 6.05
C PHE A 91 7.00 3.08 4.68
N CYS A 92 8.15 2.47 4.57
CA CYS A 92 8.49 1.58 3.46
C CYS A 92 9.36 0.43 3.94
N SER A 93 9.35 -0.67 3.18
CA SER A 93 10.22 -1.81 3.47
C SER A 93 10.59 -2.59 2.20
N THR A 94 11.65 -3.39 2.31
CA THR A 94 12.06 -4.32 1.26
C THR A 94 11.46 -5.71 1.43
N SER A 95 10.49 -5.90 2.35
CA SER A 95 9.89 -7.21 2.65
C SER A 95 9.26 -7.89 1.45
N LYS A 96 8.69 -7.11 0.51
CA LYS A 96 8.11 -7.60 -0.75
C LYS A 96 9.03 -7.39 -1.96
N VAL A 97 10.22 -6.87 -1.73
CA VAL A 97 11.26 -6.59 -2.74
C VAL A 97 12.32 -7.67 -2.73
N THR A 98 12.76 -8.10 -1.53
CA THR A 98 13.78 -9.15 -1.34
C THR A 98 13.18 -10.36 -0.63
N PHE A 99 13.44 -10.51 0.68
CA PHE A 99 12.97 -11.65 1.46
C PHE A 99 12.11 -11.20 2.65
N PRO A 100 10.95 -11.80 2.86
CA PRO A 100 10.21 -11.63 4.10
C PRO A 100 11.07 -12.05 5.30
N GLY A 101 11.04 -11.27 6.38
CA GLY A 101 11.85 -11.53 7.57
C GLY A 101 13.32 -11.14 7.49
N SER A 102 13.82 -10.80 6.30
CA SER A 102 15.20 -10.29 6.09
C SER A 102 15.19 -8.92 5.42
N GLY A 103 14.07 -8.21 5.50
CA GLY A 103 13.92 -6.89 4.91
C GLY A 103 14.61 -5.79 5.71
N VAL A 104 14.76 -4.66 5.05
CA VAL A 104 15.11 -3.36 5.67
C VAL A 104 13.88 -2.48 5.57
N ALA A 105 13.56 -1.76 6.65
CA ALA A 105 12.46 -0.82 6.67
C ALA A 105 12.96 0.60 7.00
N ALA A 106 12.19 1.59 6.58
CA ALA A 106 12.42 2.98 6.91
C ALA A 106 11.10 3.65 7.31
N LEU A 107 11.21 4.63 8.20
CA LEU A 107 10.12 5.49 8.63
C LEU A 107 10.53 6.94 8.35
N ALA A 108 9.67 7.68 7.66
CA ALA A 108 9.76 9.12 7.51
C ALA A 108 8.59 9.78 8.27
N THR A 109 8.89 10.90 8.94
CA THR A 109 7.90 11.65 9.73
C THR A 109 8.46 13.04 10.10
N SER A 110 7.66 13.85 10.78
CA SER A 110 8.10 15.15 11.30
C SER A 110 9.27 15.03 12.29
N ILE A 111 9.94 16.17 12.53
CA ILE A 111 11.01 16.25 13.52
C ILE A 111 10.48 15.95 14.93
N ASN A 112 9.26 16.39 15.26
CA ASN A 112 8.65 16.17 16.56
C ASN A 112 8.35 14.67 16.78
N ASN A 113 7.67 14.03 15.85
CA ASN A 113 7.39 12.61 15.89
C ASN A 113 8.67 11.78 15.94
N LYS A 114 9.69 12.15 15.13
CA LYS A 114 11.00 11.49 15.14
C LYS A 114 11.65 11.53 16.53
N LYS A 115 11.64 12.68 17.19
CA LYS A 115 12.20 12.83 18.55
C LYS A 115 11.50 11.90 19.53
N ASP A 116 10.18 11.75 19.42
CA ASP A 116 9.40 10.89 20.30
C ASP A 116 9.65 9.42 20.04
N ILE A 117 9.62 9.00 18.79
CA ILE A 117 9.91 7.61 18.40
C ILE A 117 11.31 7.17 18.84
N LEU A 118 12.31 8.04 18.69
CA LEU A 118 13.70 7.72 19.07
C LEU A 118 13.83 7.44 20.58
N LYS A 119 13.03 8.04 21.45
CA LYS A 119 13.04 7.73 22.88
C LYS A 119 12.68 6.26 23.16
N HIS A 120 11.75 5.70 22.36
CA HIS A 120 11.34 4.31 22.47
C HIS A 120 12.29 3.36 21.75
N MET A 121 12.73 3.71 20.55
CA MET A 121 13.64 2.87 19.76
C MET A 121 14.99 2.65 20.42
N THR A 122 15.56 3.66 21.07
CA THR A 122 16.87 3.55 21.75
C THR A 122 16.83 2.63 22.95
N VAL A 123 15.68 2.41 23.57
CA VAL A 123 15.48 1.42 24.64
C VAL A 123 15.22 0.03 24.06
N GLN A 124 14.58 -0.04 22.90
CA GLN A 124 14.20 -1.28 22.24
C GLN A 124 15.41 -1.99 21.59
N THR A 125 16.32 -1.24 21.00
CA THR A 125 17.52 -1.77 20.36
C THR A 125 18.65 -0.74 20.36
N ILE A 126 19.89 -1.21 20.59
CA ILE A 126 21.10 -0.38 20.50
C ILE A 126 21.40 -0.02 19.01
N GLY A 127 21.04 -0.90 18.11
CA GLY A 127 21.22 -0.69 16.66
C GLY A 127 20.52 -1.76 15.84
N HIS A 128 20.22 -1.39 14.61
CA HIS A 128 19.61 -2.29 13.63
C HIS A 128 20.65 -3.21 12.99
N ASP A 129 20.18 -4.30 12.38
CA ASP A 129 21.03 -5.29 11.69
C ASP A 129 21.78 -4.67 10.52
N LYS A 130 23.02 -4.26 10.76
CA LYS A 130 23.90 -3.64 9.77
C LYS A 130 24.39 -4.62 8.69
N ILE A 131 24.47 -5.91 9.03
CA ILE A 131 24.87 -6.94 8.05
C ILE A 131 23.77 -7.09 7.02
N ASN A 132 22.50 -7.12 7.43
CA ASN A 132 21.38 -7.18 6.52
C ASN A 132 21.27 -5.90 5.65
N GLN A 133 21.49 -4.72 6.24
CA GLN A 133 21.56 -3.47 5.47
C GLN A 133 22.67 -3.53 4.41
N LEU A 134 23.87 -3.98 4.78
CA LEU A 134 25.00 -4.12 3.86
C LEU A 134 24.70 -5.10 2.72
N ARG A 135 24.03 -6.22 3.02
CA ARG A 135 23.58 -7.17 1.97
C ARG A 135 22.70 -6.51 0.92
N HIS A 136 21.77 -5.65 1.33
CA HIS A 136 20.91 -4.89 0.41
C HIS A 136 21.73 -3.89 -0.41
N VAL A 137 22.65 -3.16 0.22
CA VAL A 137 23.56 -2.22 -0.46
C VAL A 137 24.43 -2.95 -1.48
N GLU A 138 25.04 -4.08 -1.09
CA GLU A 138 25.89 -4.88 -1.97
C GLU A 138 25.13 -5.50 -3.14
N TYR A 139 23.87 -5.89 -2.94
CA TYR A 139 23.05 -6.46 -3.98
C TYR A 139 22.53 -5.42 -4.97
N PHE A 140 21.94 -4.34 -4.47
CA PHE A 140 21.35 -3.31 -5.34
C PHE A 140 22.35 -2.30 -5.86
N LYS A 141 23.39 -2.01 -5.12
CA LYS A 141 24.42 -0.97 -5.35
C LYS A 141 23.85 0.46 -5.34
N ASN A 142 22.74 0.70 -6.03
CA ASN A 142 22.08 2.00 -6.17
C ASN A 142 20.61 1.82 -6.59
N LEU A 143 19.92 2.94 -6.81
CA LEU A 143 18.51 2.97 -7.23
C LEU A 143 18.27 2.27 -8.58
N ASP A 144 19.21 2.39 -9.53
CA ASP A 144 19.08 1.73 -10.84
C ASP A 144 19.15 0.20 -10.71
N GLY A 145 20.00 -0.29 -9.80
CA GLY A 145 20.06 -1.71 -9.46
C GLY A 145 18.76 -2.21 -8.86
N LEU A 146 18.14 -1.42 -7.97
CA LEU A 146 16.83 -1.71 -7.40
C LEU A 146 15.75 -1.73 -8.50
N LYS A 147 15.69 -0.73 -9.37
CA LYS A 147 14.74 -0.69 -10.50
C LYS A 147 14.88 -1.89 -11.42
N LYS A 148 16.11 -2.26 -11.81
CA LYS A 148 16.38 -3.47 -12.62
C LYS A 148 15.92 -4.76 -11.94
N HIS A 149 16.04 -4.83 -10.62
CA HIS A 149 15.53 -5.97 -9.85
C HIS A 149 13.99 -6.03 -9.90
N MET A 150 13.32 -4.88 -9.74
CA MET A 150 11.85 -4.82 -9.80
C MET A 150 11.29 -5.10 -11.20
N THR A 151 12.00 -4.74 -12.27
CA THR A 151 11.64 -5.17 -13.64
C THR A 151 11.63 -6.70 -13.78
N LYS A 152 12.55 -7.42 -13.08
CA LYS A 152 12.51 -8.91 -13.08
C LYS A 152 11.28 -9.44 -12.35
N HIS A 153 10.87 -8.81 -11.22
CA HIS A 153 9.62 -9.13 -10.54
C HIS A 153 8.41 -8.90 -11.45
N ALA A 154 8.36 -7.74 -12.12
CA ALA A 154 7.31 -7.42 -13.08
C ALA A 154 7.19 -8.48 -14.18
N ASN A 155 8.30 -8.95 -14.75
CA ASN A 155 8.33 -9.96 -15.79
C ASN A 155 7.79 -11.33 -15.33
N ILE A 156 7.86 -11.63 -14.03
CA ILE A 156 7.29 -12.86 -13.44
C ILE A 156 5.79 -12.68 -13.13
N LEU A 157 5.39 -11.49 -12.67
CA LEU A 157 4.02 -11.23 -12.20
C LEU A 157 3.07 -10.86 -13.34
N ARG A 158 3.51 -10.03 -14.28
CA ARG A 158 2.69 -9.50 -15.37
C ARG A 158 1.93 -10.58 -16.14
N PRO A 159 2.57 -11.68 -16.62
CA PRO A 159 1.84 -12.72 -17.34
C PRO A 159 0.72 -13.36 -16.52
N LYS A 160 0.88 -13.43 -15.19
CA LYS A 160 -0.14 -13.96 -14.28
C LYS A 160 -1.33 -13.01 -14.16
N PHE A 161 -1.06 -11.70 -14.05
CA PHE A 161 -2.10 -10.67 -14.03
C PHE A 161 -2.87 -10.66 -15.35
N GLU A 162 -2.15 -10.66 -16.48
CA GLU A 162 -2.74 -10.64 -17.81
C GLU A 162 -3.63 -11.87 -18.04
N ALA A 163 -3.17 -13.08 -17.67
CA ALA A 163 -3.97 -14.29 -17.78
C ALA A 163 -5.26 -14.23 -16.95
N VAL A 164 -5.19 -13.75 -15.70
CA VAL A 164 -6.39 -13.62 -14.85
C VAL A 164 -7.36 -12.59 -15.44
N LEU A 165 -6.86 -11.43 -15.82
CA LEU A 165 -7.69 -10.35 -16.38
C LEU A 165 -8.33 -10.76 -17.72
N GLU A 166 -7.60 -11.47 -18.58
CA GLU A 166 -8.11 -12.00 -19.84
C GLU A 166 -9.25 -13.02 -19.62
N ILE A 167 -9.07 -13.94 -18.66
CA ILE A 167 -10.09 -14.93 -18.33
C ILE A 167 -11.34 -14.23 -17.74
N LEU A 168 -11.16 -13.32 -16.80
CA LEU A 168 -12.29 -12.58 -16.22
C LEU A 168 -13.06 -11.81 -17.30
N GLU A 169 -12.37 -11.14 -18.21
CA GLU A 169 -13.01 -10.38 -19.28
C GLU A 169 -13.74 -11.29 -20.28
N ASN A 170 -13.12 -12.40 -20.70
CA ASN A 170 -13.70 -13.30 -21.68
C ASN A 170 -14.88 -14.12 -21.13
N GLU A 171 -14.80 -14.54 -19.88
CA GLU A 171 -15.80 -15.45 -19.29
C GLU A 171 -16.92 -14.69 -18.55
N LEU A 172 -16.61 -13.55 -17.96
CA LEU A 172 -17.55 -12.81 -17.12
C LEU A 172 -17.89 -11.41 -17.66
N GLY A 173 -17.11 -10.91 -18.63
CA GLY A 173 -17.33 -9.61 -19.23
C GLY A 173 -18.73 -9.48 -19.82
N GLY A 174 -19.47 -8.41 -19.45
CA GLY A 174 -20.81 -8.13 -19.92
C GLY A 174 -21.95 -8.96 -19.30
N LEU A 175 -21.63 -9.88 -18.36
CA LEU A 175 -22.67 -10.66 -17.65
C LEU A 175 -23.29 -9.91 -16.47
N GLU A 176 -22.72 -8.78 -16.04
CA GLU A 176 -23.19 -7.96 -14.91
C GLU A 176 -23.27 -8.71 -13.57
N ILE A 177 -22.48 -9.78 -13.40
CA ILE A 177 -22.45 -10.61 -12.19
C ILE A 177 -21.30 -10.27 -11.25
N GLY A 178 -20.44 -9.36 -11.63
CA GLY A 178 -19.34 -8.85 -10.83
C GLY A 178 -18.49 -7.85 -11.59
N THR A 179 -17.62 -7.18 -10.85
CA THR A 179 -16.64 -6.24 -11.37
C THR A 179 -15.25 -6.58 -10.85
N TRP A 180 -14.21 -6.15 -11.53
CA TRP A 180 -12.84 -6.38 -11.08
C TRP A 180 -11.94 -5.21 -11.41
N THR A 181 -10.91 -5.04 -10.58
CA THR A 181 -9.90 -4.01 -10.81
C THR A 181 -8.89 -4.47 -11.87
N LYS A 182 -8.33 -3.51 -12.61
CA LYS A 182 -7.27 -3.72 -13.61
C LYS A 182 -6.00 -2.96 -13.16
N PRO A 183 -5.28 -3.42 -12.12
CA PRO A 183 -4.17 -2.69 -11.54
C PRO A 183 -2.95 -2.67 -12.47
N LEU A 184 -2.18 -1.58 -12.41
CA LEU A 184 -0.92 -1.42 -13.14
C LEU A 184 0.31 -1.82 -12.30
N GLY A 185 0.08 -2.34 -11.10
CA GLY A 185 1.12 -2.75 -10.17
C GLY A 185 0.59 -3.49 -8.95
N GLY A 186 1.48 -3.76 -8.00
CA GLY A 186 1.15 -4.49 -6.79
C GLY A 186 0.98 -5.99 -6.97
N TYR A 187 0.16 -6.59 -6.11
CA TYR A 187 -0.02 -8.05 -6.04
C TYR A 187 -1.49 -8.50 -6.11
N PHE A 188 -2.45 -7.59 -6.26
CA PHE A 188 -3.86 -7.90 -6.08
C PHE A 188 -4.70 -7.47 -7.27
N ILE A 189 -5.63 -8.34 -7.65
CA ILE A 189 -6.81 -8.05 -8.46
C ILE A 189 -7.99 -8.23 -7.52
N SER A 190 -8.77 -7.19 -7.27
CA SER A 190 -9.99 -7.27 -6.49
C SER A 190 -11.15 -7.65 -7.40
N PHE A 191 -11.92 -8.65 -6.99
CA PHE A 191 -13.16 -9.04 -7.65
C PHE A 191 -14.33 -8.76 -6.69
N GLU A 192 -15.27 -7.97 -7.12
CA GLU A 192 -16.51 -7.67 -6.39
C GLU A 192 -17.66 -8.41 -7.05
N SER A 193 -18.24 -9.34 -6.31
CA SER A 193 -19.41 -10.12 -6.74
C SER A 193 -20.71 -9.39 -6.41
N LEU A 194 -21.83 -9.96 -6.82
CA LEU A 194 -23.13 -9.55 -6.31
C LEU A 194 -23.20 -9.68 -4.78
N ASP A 195 -23.99 -8.82 -4.16
CA ASP A 195 -24.13 -8.77 -2.70
C ASP A 195 -24.47 -10.13 -2.09
N GLY A 196 -23.74 -10.49 -1.04
CA GLY A 196 -23.92 -11.74 -0.31
C GLY A 196 -23.29 -12.99 -0.93
N CYS A 197 -22.79 -12.93 -2.17
CA CYS A 197 -22.29 -14.11 -2.89
C CYS A 197 -20.79 -14.42 -2.65
N ALA A 198 -20.05 -13.50 -2.06
CA ALA A 198 -18.58 -13.60 -1.99
C ALA A 198 -18.08 -14.89 -1.30
N LYS A 199 -18.69 -15.32 -0.19
CA LYS A 199 -18.27 -16.54 0.54
C LYS A 199 -18.51 -17.81 -0.27
N GLU A 200 -19.63 -17.88 -0.99
CA GLU A 200 -19.97 -19.03 -1.84
C GLU A 200 -19.02 -19.10 -3.04
N ILE A 201 -18.68 -17.96 -3.65
CA ILE A 201 -17.73 -17.88 -4.76
C ILE A 201 -16.33 -18.34 -4.30
N VAL A 202 -15.85 -17.89 -3.15
CA VAL A 202 -14.57 -18.34 -2.59
C VAL A 202 -14.56 -19.86 -2.37
N ALA A 203 -15.65 -20.43 -1.84
CA ALA A 203 -15.78 -21.88 -1.65
C ALA A 203 -15.77 -22.64 -2.98
N ALA A 204 -16.58 -22.19 -3.95
CA ALA A 204 -16.64 -22.81 -5.28
C ALA A 204 -15.29 -22.72 -6.03
N CYS A 205 -14.61 -21.59 -5.97
CA CYS A 205 -13.26 -21.42 -6.53
C CYS A 205 -12.27 -22.41 -5.90
N LYS A 206 -12.33 -22.58 -4.57
CA LYS A 206 -11.46 -23.52 -3.86
C LYS A 206 -11.71 -24.98 -4.29
N GLU A 207 -12.97 -25.38 -4.46
CA GLU A 207 -13.33 -26.70 -5.00
C GLU A 207 -12.83 -26.90 -6.43
N ALA A 208 -12.84 -25.85 -7.25
CA ALA A 208 -12.29 -25.85 -8.60
C ALA A 208 -10.75 -25.76 -8.65
N GLY A 209 -10.08 -25.66 -7.50
CA GLY A 209 -8.62 -25.60 -7.39
C GLY A 209 -8.03 -24.18 -7.43
N ALA A 210 -8.85 -23.14 -7.43
CA ALA A 210 -8.42 -21.75 -7.35
C ALA A 210 -8.57 -21.22 -5.91
N ILE A 211 -7.44 -20.87 -5.27
CA ILE A 211 -7.44 -20.35 -3.90
C ILE A 211 -7.47 -18.83 -3.97
N LEU A 212 -8.55 -18.25 -3.47
CA LEU A 212 -8.73 -16.80 -3.30
C LEU A 212 -8.46 -16.39 -1.84
N THR A 213 -8.20 -15.10 -1.62
CA THR A 213 -8.24 -14.53 -0.27
C THR A 213 -9.68 -14.56 0.25
N ASP A 214 -9.86 -14.89 1.52
CA ASP A 214 -11.18 -15.01 2.13
C ASP A 214 -11.98 -13.70 2.02
N ALA A 215 -13.27 -13.83 1.73
CA ALA A 215 -14.19 -12.72 1.63
C ALA A 215 -14.59 -12.21 3.02
N GLY A 216 -14.53 -10.90 3.20
CA GLY A 216 -14.96 -10.25 4.44
C GLY A 216 -13.94 -10.36 5.58
N ALA A 217 -12.65 -10.45 5.22
CA ALA A 217 -11.55 -10.34 6.17
C ALA A 217 -11.32 -8.89 6.59
#